data_f6b740c49159b15bbb302de76fcb23eb
#
_entry.id   f6b740c49159b15bbb302de76fcb23eb
#
_cell.length_a   1.000
_cell.length_b   1.000
_cell.length_c   1.000
_cell.angle_alpha   90.00
_cell.angle_beta   90.00
_cell.angle_gamma   90.00
#
_symmetry.space_group_name_H-M   'P 1'
#
loop_
_entity.id
_entity.type
_entity.pdbx_description
1 polymer ?
#
loop_
_entity_poly.entity_id
_entity_poly.type
_entity_poly.pdbx_seq_one_letter_code
_entity_poly.pdbx_strand_id
1 'polypeptide(L)'
;MVKYFLLIFIVIINGQLLHPDTDAILNQIHVRFEWQEHPQASQYEIYIADSNDIVNDCVICGERVSSNSLIYIVKENLDWNNSYSWQINSLSNDGEILSSNSDTFSIGPSIANATTTLYNSDVQQGLTIFGSFFDYYSAVIDKDGHEIWNSSNDNLIFYNTDKYGRFFGAEFIGNNAENNYPGIKFNFEDGIVWQEPGDNFIHHDIFQLPNGNY
;
A
#
# COMPACT_ATOMS: atom_id res chain seq x y z
N MET A 1 32.62 -48.83 -14.39
CA MET A 1 31.23 -48.59 -13.88
C MET A 1 31.25 -47.28 -13.12
N VAL A 2 30.82 -46.20 -13.76
CA VAL A 2 30.78 -44.84 -13.15
C VAL A 2 29.46 -44.70 -12.48
N LYS A 3 29.45 -44.53 -11.12
CA LYS A 3 28.26 -44.24 -10.34
C LYS A 3 27.98 -42.74 -10.45
N TYR A 4 26.92 -42.37 -11.13
CA TYR A 4 26.37 -41.00 -11.08
C TYR A 4 25.67 -40.79 -9.75
N PHE A 5 26.19 -39.88 -8.93
CA PHE A 5 25.48 -39.36 -7.72
C PHE A 5 24.56 -38.26 -8.21
N LEU A 6 23.26 -38.52 -8.16
CA LEU A 6 22.21 -37.49 -8.40
C LEU A 6 22.09 -36.64 -7.12
N LEU A 7 22.64 -35.44 -7.13
CA LEU A 7 22.43 -34.45 -6.06
C LEU A 7 21.05 -33.85 -6.29
N ILE A 8 20.05 -34.25 -5.48
CA ILE A 8 18.75 -33.61 -5.44
C ILE A 8 18.90 -32.39 -4.53
N PHE A 9 18.91 -31.19 -5.11
CA PHE A 9 18.74 -29.95 -4.37
C PHE A 9 17.25 -29.82 -4.03
N ILE A 10 16.90 -30.07 -2.77
CA ILE A 10 15.59 -29.69 -2.23
C ILE A 10 15.66 -28.19 -1.97
N VAL A 11 15.11 -27.39 -2.87
CA VAL A 11 14.84 -25.98 -2.60
C VAL A 11 13.62 -25.95 -1.68
N ILE A 12 13.84 -25.67 -0.41
CA ILE A 12 12.75 -25.37 0.52
C ILE A 12 12.26 -23.98 0.14
N ILE A 13 11.19 -23.89 -0.62
CA ILE A 13 10.49 -22.65 -0.89
C ILE A 13 9.63 -22.37 0.34
N ASN A 14 10.18 -21.63 1.29
CA ASN A 14 9.37 -21.00 2.33
C ASN A 14 8.58 -19.88 1.64
N GLY A 15 7.27 -19.83 1.84
CA GLY A 15 6.43 -18.77 1.32
C GLY A 15 6.99 -17.41 1.80
N GLN A 16 7.53 -16.62 0.88
CA GLN A 16 8.08 -15.30 1.20
C GLN A 16 6.94 -14.30 1.37
N LEU A 17 7.05 -13.41 2.36
CA LEU A 17 6.19 -12.23 2.45
C LEU A 17 6.67 -11.23 1.39
N LEU A 18 5.73 -10.60 0.67
CA LEU A 18 6.03 -9.73 -0.45
C LEU A 18 5.63 -8.27 -0.20
N HIS A 19 4.52 -8.06 0.54
CA HIS A 19 4.05 -6.72 0.87
C HIS A 19 3.21 -6.77 2.16
N PRO A 20 3.34 -5.82 3.08
CA PRO A 20 4.35 -4.74 3.09
C PRO A 20 5.78 -5.27 3.13
N ASP A 21 6.74 -4.49 2.60
CA ASP A 21 8.16 -4.79 2.75
C ASP A 21 8.56 -4.77 4.23
N THR A 22 9.60 -5.52 4.59
CA THR A 22 10.13 -5.56 5.95
C THR A 22 10.45 -4.16 6.47
N ASP A 23 9.91 -3.81 7.64
CA ASP A 23 10.08 -2.52 8.31
C ASP A 23 9.62 -1.30 7.46
N ALA A 24 8.76 -1.51 6.48
CA ALA A 24 8.20 -0.42 5.67
C ALA A 24 7.46 0.59 6.54
N ILE A 25 7.53 1.86 6.13
CA ILE A 25 6.70 2.94 6.70
C ILE A 25 5.66 3.30 5.64
N LEU A 26 4.41 2.92 5.89
CA LEU A 26 3.30 3.16 4.99
C LEU A 26 2.64 4.50 5.30
N ASN A 27 2.13 5.16 4.27
CA ASN A 27 1.37 6.42 4.40
C ASN A 27 -0.13 6.18 4.15
N GLN A 28 -0.64 5.02 4.55
CA GLN A 28 -2.02 4.59 4.35
C GLN A 28 -2.47 3.61 5.43
N ILE A 29 -3.76 3.66 5.76
CA ILE A 29 -4.40 2.72 6.70
C ILE A 29 -5.18 1.61 6.00
N HIS A 30 -5.45 1.72 4.70
CA HIS A 30 -5.94 0.60 3.90
C HIS A 30 -4.72 -0.14 3.33
N VAL A 31 -4.37 -1.26 3.93
CA VAL A 31 -3.12 -1.96 3.64
C VAL A 31 -3.39 -3.26 2.90
N ARG A 32 -2.68 -3.45 1.80
CA ARG A 32 -2.61 -4.72 1.06
C ARG A 32 -1.51 -5.57 1.66
N PHE A 33 -1.81 -6.83 1.95
CA PHE A 33 -0.86 -7.87 2.33
C PHE A 33 -0.72 -8.84 1.19
N GLU A 34 0.50 -9.20 0.83
CA GLU A 34 0.81 -10.12 -0.27
C GLU A 34 1.92 -11.08 0.12
N TRP A 35 1.78 -12.34 -0.29
CA TRP A 35 2.76 -13.39 -0.01
C TRP A 35 2.90 -14.35 -1.19
N GLN A 36 3.96 -15.15 -1.18
CA GLN A 36 4.16 -16.20 -2.17
C GLN A 36 3.33 -17.44 -1.86
N GLU A 37 2.91 -18.12 -2.92
CA GLU A 37 2.23 -19.41 -2.82
C GLU A 37 3.13 -20.46 -2.14
N HIS A 38 2.55 -21.19 -1.20
CA HIS A 38 3.15 -22.41 -0.68
C HIS A 38 2.56 -23.63 -1.43
N PRO A 39 3.38 -24.49 -2.07
CA PRO A 39 2.90 -25.51 -3.04
C PRO A 39 1.92 -26.54 -2.47
N GLN A 40 1.90 -26.71 -1.16
CA GLN A 40 1.05 -27.68 -0.47
C GLN A 40 -0.06 -27.03 0.36
N ALA A 41 -0.17 -25.71 0.35
CA ALA A 41 -1.21 -25.02 1.08
C ALA A 41 -2.56 -25.17 0.41
N SER A 42 -3.55 -25.49 1.21
CA SER A 42 -4.97 -25.47 0.80
C SER A 42 -5.67 -24.18 1.23
N GLN A 43 -5.09 -23.48 2.20
CA GLN A 43 -5.62 -22.26 2.80
C GLN A 43 -4.49 -21.48 3.47
N TYR A 44 -4.73 -20.18 3.70
CA TYR A 44 -3.87 -19.33 4.50
C TYR A 44 -4.64 -18.74 5.67
N GLU A 45 -3.92 -18.42 6.76
CA GLU A 45 -4.42 -17.61 7.87
C GLU A 45 -3.53 -16.40 8.05
N ILE A 46 -4.14 -15.19 8.13
CA ILE A 46 -3.42 -13.96 8.41
C ILE A 46 -3.71 -13.49 9.84
N TYR A 47 -2.65 -13.04 10.51
CA TYR A 47 -2.68 -12.37 11.81
C TYR A 47 -1.97 -11.03 11.69
N ILE A 48 -2.51 -9.99 12.33
CA ILE A 48 -1.89 -8.67 12.43
C ILE A 48 -2.06 -8.19 13.87
N ALA A 49 -1.00 -7.69 14.48
CA ALA A 49 -1.00 -7.21 15.85
C ALA A 49 -0.22 -5.89 15.98
N ASP A 50 -0.59 -5.07 16.92
CA ASP A 50 0.12 -3.86 17.33
C ASP A 50 1.17 -4.14 18.43
N SER A 51 1.48 -5.42 18.66
CA SER A 51 2.45 -5.93 19.61
C SER A 51 3.30 -7.04 19.00
N ASN A 52 4.28 -7.52 19.77
CA ASN A 52 5.09 -8.68 19.39
C ASN A 52 4.38 -10.03 19.63
N ASP A 53 3.26 -10.04 20.35
CA ASP A 53 2.44 -11.26 20.57
C ASP A 53 1.32 -11.32 19.52
N ILE A 54 1.71 -11.67 18.31
CA ILE A 54 0.84 -11.65 17.13
C ILE A 54 -0.44 -12.46 17.31
N VAL A 55 -0.42 -13.52 18.11
CA VAL A 55 -1.56 -14.43 18.25
C VAL A 55 -2.53 -13.98 19.34
N ASN A 56 -2.02 -13.46 20.47
CA ASN A 56 -2.85 -13.11 21.61
C ASN A 56 -3.33 -11.65 21.60
N ASP A 57 -2.55 -10.75 20.99
CA ASP A 57 -2.84 -9.30 20.94
C ASP A 57 -3.22 -8.84 19.52
N CYS A 58 -3.73 -9.74 18.68
CA CYS A 58 -4.02 -9.43 17.29
C CYS A 58 -5.20 -8.47 17.12
N VAL A 59 -5.05 -7.49 16.21
CA VAL A 59 -6.14 -6.65 15.71
C VAL A 59 -6.88 -7.31 14.53
N ILE A 60 -6.20 -8.22 13.82
CA ILE A 60 -6.76 -9.18 12.86
C ILE A 60 -6.30 -10.57 13.30
N CYS A 61 -7.25 -11.46 13.58
CA CYS A 61 -6.97 -12.70 14.30
C CYS A 61 -7.36 -13.93 13.48
N GLY A 62 -6.42 -14.52 12.76
CA GLY A 62 -6.61 -15.79 12.05
C GLY A 62 -7.66 -15.74 10.95
N GLU A 63 -7.74 -14.61 10.24
CA GLU A 63 -8.63 -14.50 9.09
C GLU A 63 -8.20 -15.46 7.99
N ARG A 64 -9.17 -16.26 7.52
CA ARG A 64 -8.92 -17.30 6.53
C ARG A 64 -8.98 -16.79 5.11
N VAL A 65 -7.92 -17.05 4.36
CA VAL A 65 -7.79 -16.68 2.95
C VAL A 65 -7.69 -17.95 2.11
N SER A 66 -8.47 -18.01 1.04
CA SER A 66 -8.45 -19.14 0.09
C SER A 66 -7.06 -19.31 -0.54
N SER A 67 -6.65 -20.56 -0.81
CA SER A 67 -5.40 -20.85 -1.52
C SER A 67 -5.28 -20.20 -2.90
N ASN A 68 -6.39 -19.81 -3.50
CA ASN A 68 -6.40 -19.11 -4.79
C ASN A 68 -6.14 -17.59 -4.66
N SER A 69 -6.05 -17.07 -3.44
CA SER A 69 -5.74 -15.67 -3.17
C SER A 69 -4.43 -15.57 -2.40
N LEU A 70 -3.49 -14.80 -2.93
CA LEU A 70 -2.22 -14.49 -2.30
C LEU A 70 -2.19 -13.05 -1.82
N ILE A 71 -3.37 -12.43 -1.72
CA ILE A 71 -3.58 -11.04 -1.32
C ILE A 71 -4.71 -10.97 -0.30
N TYR A 72 -4.50 -10.15 0.73
CA TYR A 72 -5.51 -9.75 1.70
C TYR A 72 -5.47 -8.23 1.89
N ILE A 73 -6.63 -7.56 1.89
CA ILE A 73 -6.72 -6.11 2.03
C ILE A 73 -7.44 -5.79 3.34
N VAL A 74 -6.72 -5.13 4.24
CA VAL A 74 -7.27 -4.56 5.47
C VAL A 74 -7.77 -3.15 5.19
N LYS A 75 -8.99 -2.83 5.64
CA LYS A 75 -9.62 -1.51 5.51
C LYS A 75 -10.05 -0.91 6.84
N GLU A 76 -9.93 -1.66 7.91
CA GLU A 76 -10.34 -1.27 9.27
C GLU A 76 -9.32 -1.78 10.27
N ASN A 77 -9.32 -1.23 11.48
CA ASN A 77 -8.48 -1.66 12.61
C ASN A 77 -6.96 -1.38 12.47
N LEU A 78 -6.53 -0.57 11.50
CA LEU A 78 -5.18 -0.04 11.46
C LEU A 78 -5.21 1.47 11.68
N ASP A 79 -4.31 1.96 12.53
CA ASP A 79 -4.26 3.34 12.97
C ASP A 79 -2.98 4.04 12.50
N TRP A 80 -3.07 5.35 12.30
CA TRP A 80 -1.93 6.23 12.05
C TRP A 80 -0.97 6.26 13.25
N ASN A 81 0.32 6.50 13.00
CA ASN A 81 1.41 6.54 14.01
C ASN A 81 1.56 5.24 14.79
N ASN A 82 1.26 4.11 14.21
CA ASN A 82 1.37 2.83 14.89
C ASN A 82 2.29 1.86 14.15
N SER A 83 2.80 0.86 14.87
CA SER A 83 3.65 -0.19 14.33
C SER A 83 2.97 -1.53 14.51
N TYR A 84 3.14 -2.40 13.55
CA TYR A 84 2.45 -3.69 13.48
C TYR A 84 3.42 -4.82 13.18
N SER A 85 3.13 -5.97 13.73
CA SER A 85 3.66 -7.27 13.30
C SER A 85 2.57 -8.01 12.54
N TRP A 86 2.91 -8.75 11.50
CA TRP A 86 1.97 -9.57 10.77
C TRP A 86 2.54 -10.94 10.45
N GLN A 87 1.66 -11.93 10.30
CA GLN A 87 2.04 -13.32 10.08
C GLN A 87 1.08 -14.00 9.11
N ILE A 88 1.64 -14.80 8.21
CA ILE A 88 0.90 -15.74 7.36
C ILE A 88 1.25 -17.16 7.76
N ASN A 89 0.24 -17.94 8.05
CA ASN A 89 0.32 -19.38 8.19
C ASN A 89 -0.22 -20.06 6.93
N SER A 90 0.59 -20.91 6.32
CA SER A 90 0.15 -21.81 5.24
C SER A 90 -0.41 -23.08 5.83
N LEU A 91 -1.64 -23.45 5.49
CA LEU A 91 -2.34 -24.60 6.08
C LEU A 91 -2.53 -25.75 5.09
N SER A 92 -2.36 -26.98 5.56
CA SER A 92 -2.75 -28.20 4.83
C SER A 92 -4.27 -28.35 4.72
N ASN A 93 -4.73 -29.37 3.97
CA ASN A 93 -6.15 -29.73 3.91
C ASN A 93 -6.75 -30.12 5.26
N ASP A 94 -5.93 -30.63 6.17
CA ASP A 94 -6.33 -31.06 7.50
C ASP A 94 -6.22 -29.92 8.54
N GLY A 95 -5.81 -28.71 8.08
CA GLY A 95 -5.65 -27.52 8.92
C GLY A 95 -4.33 -27.47 9.72
N GLU A 96 -3.38 -28.35 9.42
CA GLU A 96 -2.05 -28.29 10.02
C GLU A 96 -1.21 -27.16 9.42
N ILE A 97 -0.41 -26.47 10.24
CA ILE A 97 0.49 -25.41 9.80
C ILE A 97 1.67 -26.05 9.07
N LEU A 98 1.80 -25.75 7.79
CA LEU A 98 2.91 -26.18 6.93
C LEU A 98 4.10 -25.21 7.01
N SER A 99 3.82 -23.92 7.08
CA SER A 99 4.81 -22.86 7.29
C SER A 99 4.17 -21.66 7.98
N SER A 100 5.01 -20.90 8.68
CA SER A 100 4.62 -19.64 9.33
C SER A 100 5.71 -18.61 9.03
N ASN A 101 5.34 -17.47 8.47
CA ASN A 101 6.25 -16.38 8.15
C ASN A 101 5.69 -15.09 8.73
N SER A 102 6.54 -14.30 9.37
CA SER A 102 6.15 -13.04 10.01
C SER A 102 7.09 -11.91 9.63
N ASP A 103 6.56 -10.69 9.65
CA ASP A 103 7.30 -9.48 9.38
C ASP A 103 6.69 -8.30 10.15
N THR A 104 7.29 -7.12 10.01
CA THR A 104 6.89 -5.87 10.66
C THR A 104 6.74 -4.74 9.65
N PHE A 105 5.86 -3.81 9.96
CA PHE A 105 5.70 -2.54 9.25
C PHE A 105 5.20 -1.47 10.23
N SER A 106 5.22 -0.22 9.81
CA SER A 106 4.61 0.88 10.56
C SER A 106 3.77 1.75 9.62
N ILE A 107 2.87 2.51 10.20
CA ILE A 107 2.07 3.51 9.51
C ILE A 107 2.51 4.88 10.04
N GLY A 108 2.86 5.77 9.12
CA GLY A 108 3.31 7.12 9.42
C GLY A 108 2.20 8.01 10.00
N PRO A 109 2.43 9.32 10.12
CA PRO A 109 1.46 10.24 10.70
C PRO A 109 0.31 10.57 9.74
N SER A 110 -0.88 10.78 10.30
CA SER A 110 -1.94 11.52 9.61
C SER A 110 -1.54 12.99 9.49
N ILE A 111 -1.72 13.58 8.32
CA ILE A 111 -1.38 14.99 8.04
C ILE A 111 -2.57 15.82 7.56
N ALA A 112 -3.62 15.21 7.03
CA ALA A 112 -4.81 15.93 6.58
C ALA A 112 -5.72 16.28 7.75
N ASN A 113 -6.11 17.55 7.82
CA ASN A 113 -7.11 18.07 8.77
C ASN A 113 -8.48 18.23 8.09
N ALA A 114 -8.92 17.19 7.39
CA ALA A 114 -10.23 17.19 6.76
C ALA A 114 -11.33 16.98 7.79
N THR A 115 -12.44 17.72 7.64
CA THR A 115 -13.62 17.58 8.49
C THR A 115 -14.86 17.54 7.62
N THR A 116 -15.69 16.53 7.81
CA THR A 116 -17.01 16.47 7.17
C THR A 116 -17.95 17.45 7.84
N THR A 117 -18.30 18.54 7.16
CA THR A 117 -19.20 19.58 7.69
C THR A 117 -20.66 19.39 7.30
N LEU A 118 -20.90 18.61 6.27
CA LEU A 118 -22.25 18.26 5.81
C LEU A 118 -22.29 16.78 5.43
N TYR A 119 -23.01 15.99 6.19
CA TYR A 119 -23.20 14.57 5.93
C TYR A 119 -24.60 14.30 5.39
N ASN A 120 -24.69 13.55 4.30
CA ASN A 120 -25.93 12.99 3.78
C ASN A 120 -25.77 11.47 3.62
N SER A 121 -26.66 10.69 4.20
CA SER A 121 -26.65 9.23 4.11
C SER A 121 -26.75 8.68 2.68
N ASP A 122 -27.25 9.48 1.75
CA ASP A 122 -27.45 9.12 0.35
C ASP A 122 -26.22 9.37 -0.53
N VAL A 123 -25.07 9.78 0.05
CA VAL A 123 -23.84 9.96 -0.72
C VAL A 123 -23.32 8.62 -1.25
N GLN A 124 -22.74 8.67 -2.44
CA GLN A 124 -22.08 7.51 -3.02
C GLN A 124 -20.90 7.07 -2.15
N GLN A 125 -20.81 5.77 -1.91
CA GLN A 125 -19.65 5.18 -1.25
C GLN A 125 -18.42 5.35 -2.14
N GLY A 126 -17.29 5.72 -1.54
CA GLY A 126 -16.04 5.91 -2.26
C GLY A 126 -15.03 6.71 -1.47
N LEU A 127 -13.92 6.99 -2.14
CA LEU A 127 -12.83 7.79 -1.61
C LEU A 127 -12.74 9.11 -2.38
N THR A 128 -12.37 10.17 -1.68
CA THR A 128 -12.09 11.48 -2.26
C THR A 128 -10.60 11.75 -2.17
N ILE A 129 -9.95 11.96 -3.32
CA ILE A 129 -8.56 12.43 -3.38
C ILE A 129 -8.52 13.92 -3.64
N PHE A 130 -7.63 14.63 -2.98
CA PHE A 130 -7.37 16.04 -3.21
C PHE A 130 -5.90 16.38 -3.04
N GLY A 131 -5.46 17.51 -3.62
CA GLY A 131 -4.14 18.10 -3.44
C GLY A 131 -4.25 19.51 -2.88
N SER A 132 -3.25 19.94 -2.11
CA SER A 132 -3.14 21.27 -1.53
C SER A 132 -1.88 21.98 -2.02
N PHE A 133 -2.04 23.17 -2.58
CA PHE A 133 -0.92 24.02 -2.98
C PHE A 133 -0.25 24.73 -1.80
N PHE A 134 -0.97 24.99 -0.73
CA PHE A 134 -0.42 25.75 0.40
C PHE A 134 0.55 24.93 1.23
N ASP A 135 0.26 23.63 1.39
CA ASP A 135 1.07 22.71 2.16
C ASP A 135 1.82 21.72 1.26
N TYR A 136 1.61 21.79 -0.06
CA TYR A 136 2.21 20.91 -1.07
C TYR A 136 2.05 19.43 -0.77
N TYR A 137 0.85 19.02 -0.44
CA TYR A 137 0.55 17.62 -0.15
C TYR A 137 -0.72 17.16 -0.84
N SER A 138 -0.89 15.85 -0.90
CA SER A 138 -2.13 15.20 -1.31
C SER A 138 -2.63 14.25 -0.25
N ALA A 139 -3.93 14.08 -0.18
CA ALA A 139 -4.54 13.12 0.73
C ALA A 139 -5.80 12.49 0.10
N VAL A 140 -6.13 11.31 0.61
CA VAL A 140 -7.37 10.61 0.33
C VAL A 140 -8.17 10.46 1.60
N ILE A 141 -9.43 10.81 1.54
CA ILE A 141 -10.38 10.65 2.64
C ILE A 141 -11.55 9.76 2.22
N ASP A 142 -12.16 9.10 3.20
CA ASP A 142 -13.44 8.43 3.04
C ASP A 142 -14.62 9.43 3.06
N LYS A 143 -15.84 8.90 2.95
CA LYS A 143 -17.07 9.71 3.00
C LYS A 143 -17.31 10.41 4.34
N ASP A 144 -16.70 9.94 5.41
CA ASP A 144 -16.83 10.48 6.76
C ASP A 144 -15.73 11.50 7.11
N GLY A 145 -14.75 11.67 6.19
CA GLY A 145 -13.65 12.60 6.33
C GLY A 145 -12.41 11.99 7.00
N HIS A 146 -12.40 10.66 7.23
CA HIS A 146 -11.25 10.01 7.77
C HIS A 146 -10.17 9.89 6.69
N GLU A 147 -8.95 10.26 7.04
CA GLU A 147 -7.80 10.12 6.16
C GLU A 147 -7.46 8.64 5.94
N ILE A 148 -7.33 8.24 4.67
CA ILE A 148 -7.02 6.86 4.26
C ILE A 148 -5.59 6.76 3.75
N TRP A 149 -5.11 7.78 3.06
CA TRP A 149 -3.76 7.90 2.52
C TRP A 149 -3.32 9.36 2.51
N ASN A 150 -2.03 9.60 2.63
CA ASN A 150 -1.43 10.91 2.39
C ASN A 150 -0.06 10.80 1.71
N SER A 151 0.40 11.90 1.10
CA SER A 151 1.69 11.95 0.42
C SER A 151 2.89 12.11 1.36
N SER A 152 2.68 12.04 2.68
CA SER A 152 3.74 12.26 3.66
C SER A 152 4.48 13.59 3.42
N ASN A 153 5.81 13.56 3.37
CA ASN A 153 6.68 14.71 3.13
C ASN A 153 7.07 14.85 1.65
N ASP A 154 6.42 14.14 0.74
CA ASP A 154 6.84 14.09 -0.67
C ASP A 154 6.39 15.29 -1.50
N ASN A 155 5.73 16.29 -0.88
CA ASN A 155 5.29 17.53 -1.54
C ASN A 155 4.52 17.28 -2.86
N LEU A 156 3.68 16.25 -2.88
CA LEU A 156 2.90 15.87 -4.05
C LEU A 156 1.59 16.65 -4.09
N ILE A 157 1.28 17.22 -5.27
CA ILE A 157 0.02 17.93 -5.53
C ILE A 157 -0.77 17.12 -6.55
N PHE A 158 -1.90 16.57 -6.13
CA PHE A 158 -2.81 15.85 -7.01
C PHE A 158 -3.60 16.82 -7.89
N TYR A 159 -3.67 16.55 -9.19
CA TYR A 159 -4.49 17.29 -10.15
C TYR A 159 -5.67 16.47 -10.66
N ASN A 160 -5.41 15.27 -11.17
CA ASN A 160 -6.44 14.43 -11.75
C ASN A 160 -6.11 12.94 -11.73
N THR A 161 -7.09 12.12 -12.09
CA THR A 161 -6.95 10.69 -12.30
C THR A 161 -7.55 10.27 -13.63
N ASP A 162 -7.01 9.24 -14.23
CA ASP A 162 -7.61 8.64 -15.42
C ASP A 162 -8.61 7.51 -15.08
N LYS A 163 -9.23 6.99 -16.12
CA LYS A 163 -10.19 5.88 -16.00
C LYS A 163 -9.61 4.57 -15.44
N TYR A 164 -8.30 4.46 -15.32
CA TYR A 164 -7.59 3.31 -14.75
C TYR A 164 -7.19 3.52 -13.30
N GLY A 165 -7.53 4.67 -12.69
CA GLY A 165 -7.17 5.00 -11.32
C GLY A 165 -5.71 5.40 -11.13
N ARG A 166 -5.00 5.81 -12.21
CA ARG A 166 -3.65 6.36 -12.12
C ARG A 166 -3.75 7.83 -11.74
N PHE A 167 -2.86 8.27 -10.87
CA PHE A 167 -2.84 9.64 -10.34
C PHE A 167 -1.81 10.48 -11.08
N PHE A 168 -2.19 11.70 -11.41
CA PHE A 168 -1.37 12.70 -12.06
C PHE A 168 -1.38 13.98 -11.25
N GLY A 169 -0.23 14.66 -11.25
CA GLY A 169 -0.07 15.87 -10.47
C GLY A 169 1.29 16.52 -10.70
N ALA A 170 1.77 17.23 -9.71
CA ALA A 170 3.12 17.78 -9.71
C ALA A 170 3.80 17.52 -8.37
N GLU A 171 5.12 17.46 -8.40
CA GLU A 171 5.96 17.49 -7.22
C GLU A 171 6.52 18.90 -7.02
N PHE A 172 6.39 19.47 -5.83
CA PHE A 172 7.07 20.71 -5.52
C PHE A 172 8.51 20.44 -5.12
N ILE A 173 9.45 20.79 -6.01
CA ILE A 173 10.89 20.67 -5.76
C ILE A 173 11.53 22.05 -5.59
N GLY A 174 12.16 22.30 -4.46
CA GLY A 174 12.91 23.52 -4.18
C GLY A 174 12.29 24.45 -3.14
N ASN A 175 13.01 25.52 -2.82
CA ASN A 175 12.65 26.45 -1.74
C ASN A 175 11.96 27.72 -2.23
N ASN A 176 11.73 27.89 -3.53
CA ASN A 176 11.19 29.11 -4.13
C ASN A 176 9.91 28.79 -4.90
N ALA A 177 8.90 29.63 -4.72
CA ALA A 177 7.62 29.58 -5.39
C ALA A 177 7.68 29.76 -6.93
N GLU A 178 8.85 29.87 -7.50
CA GLU A 178 9.02 30.11 -8.92
C GLU A 178 9.15 28.79 -9.69
N ASN A 179 8.01 28.23 -10.05
CA ASN A 179 7.86 27.35 -11.22
C ASN A 179 8.63 26.01 -11.21
N ASN A 180 8.84 25.42 -10.05
CA ASN A 180 9.47 24.11 -9.96
C ASN A 180 8.44 23.02 -9.66
N TYR A 181 7.55 22.77 -10.63
CA TYR A 181 6.48 21.79 -10.51
C TYR A 181 6.56 20.79 -11.66
N PRO A 182 7.54 19.85 -11.66
CA PRO A 182 7.54 18.80 -12.67
C PRO A 182 6.25 18.00 -12.60
N GLY A 183 5.68 17.73 -13.77
CA GLY A 183 4.54 16.83 -13.88
C GLY A 183 4.93 15.42 -13.42
N ILE A 184 4.07 14.78 -12.65
CA ILE A 184 4.31 13.43 -12.15
C ILE A 184 3.11 12.52 -12.40
N LYS A 185 3.43 11.23 -12.47
CA LYS A 185 2.49 10.15 -12.29
C LYS A 185 2.88 9.38 -11.04
N PHE A 186 1.94 9.12 -10.16
CA PHE A 186 2.19 8.46 -8.88
C PHE A 186 1.08 7.47 -8.52
N ASN A 187 1.34 6.64 -7.55
CA ASN A 187 0.36 5.75 -6.91
C ASN A 187 0.59 5.69 -5.39
N PHE A 188 -0.26 4.97 -4.68
CA PHE A 188 -0.22 4.91 -3.22
C PHE A 188 0.91 4.04 -2.66
N GLU A 189 1.43 3.11 -3.43
CA GLU A 189 2.41 2.13 -2.97
C GLU A 189 3.84 2.54 -3.33
N ASP A 190 4.06 2.91 -4.60
CA ASP A 190 5.40 3.18 -5.13
C ASP A 190 5.77 4.67 -5.11
N GLY A 191 4.83 5.55 -4.70
CA GLY A 191 5.03 6.99 -4.81
C GLY A 191 5.12 7.43 -6.28
N ILE A 192 6.14 8.23 -6.62
CA ILE A 192 6.34 8.74 -7.99
C ILE A 192 6.86 7.62 -8.90
N VAL A 193 6.06 7.22 -9.90
CA VAL A 193 6.40 6.19 -10.89
C VAL A 193 6.87 6.77 -12.22
N TRP A 194 6.66 8.05 -12.46
CA TRP A 194 7.18 8.80 -13.59
C TRP A 194 7.22 10.29 -13.24
N GLN A 195 8.23 10.99 -13.73
CA GLN A 195 8.42 12.41 -13.55
C GLN A 195 8.81 13.06 -14.89
N GLU A 196 8.31 14.26 -15.15
CA GLU A 196 8.64 15.06 -16.32
C GLU A 196 10.15 15.33 -16.39
N PRO A 197 10.80 15.01 -17.52
CA PRO A 197 12.23 15.25 -17.69
C PRO A 197 12.52 16.73 -18.04
N GLY A 198 13.66 17.23 -17.58
CA GLY A 198 14.18 18.57 -17.92
C GLY A 198 13.91 19.61 -16.85
N ASP A 199 14.05 20.89 -17.25
CA ASP A 199 14.01 22.04 -16.35
C ASP A 199 12.85 23.02 -16.63
N ASN A 200 12.01 22.72 -17.65
CA ASN A 200 10.86 23.54 -18.04
C ASN A 200 9.58 22.78 -17.68
N PHE A 201 9.04 23.07 -16.53
CA PHE A 201 7.94 22.31 -15.96
C PHE A 201 6.56 22.89 -16.24
N ILE A 202 5.57 21.98 -16.33
CA ILE A 202 4.15 22.30 -16.51
C ILE A 202 3.52 22.55 -15.14
N HIS A 203 2.73 23.60 -15.03
CA HIS A 203 2.31 24.19 -13.76
C HIS A 203 1.02 23.63 -13.16
N HIS A 204 0.04 23.22 -13.98
CA HIS A 204 -1.34 23.11 -13.47
C HIS A 204 -2.16 21.94 -14.00
N ASP A 205 -1.67 21.16 -14.94
CA ASP A 205 -2.37 19.98 -15.41
C ASP A 205 -1.44 19.04 -16.18
N ILE A 206 -1.63 17.74 -16.02
CA ILE A 206 -0.93 16.71 -16.76
C ILE A 206 -1.81 15.48 -16.89
N PHE A 207 -1.78 14.84 -18.05
CA PHE A 207 -2.43 13.56 -18.28
C PHE A 207 -1.71 12.76 -19.35
N GLN A 208 -1.89 11.45 -19.32
CA GLN A 208 -1.29 10.58 -20.32
C GLN A 208 -2.21 10.41 -21.54
N LEU A 209 -1.68 10.70 -22.72
CA LEU A 209 -2.36 10.49 -23.99
C LEU A 209 -2.48 8.98 -24.34
N PRO A 210 -3.42 8.58 -25.23
CA PRO A 210 -3.57 7.18 -25.63
C PRO A 210 -2.33 6.55 -26.27
N ASN A 211 -1.43 7.34 -26.82
CA ASN A 211 -0.15 6.88 -27.39
C ASN A 211 0.97 6.72 -26.35
N GLY A 212 0.70 6.97 -25.07
CA GLY A 212 1.63 6.86 -23.97
C GLY A 212 2.43 8.13 -23.66
N ASN A 213 2.32 9.19 -24.47
CA ASN A 213 2.94 10.48 -24.19
C ASN A 213 2.17 11.26 -23.11
N TYR A 214 2.82 12.26 -22.52
CA TYR A 214 2.24 13.18 -21.55
C TYR A 214 2.13 14.57 -22.13
#